data_4b3227a4f6ff1459a5f7da2699ddefaa
#
_entry.id   4b3227a4f6ff1459a5f7da2699ddefaa
#
_cell.length_a   1.000
_cell.length_b   1.000
_cell.length_c   1.000
_cell.angle_alpha   90.00
_cell.angle_beta   90.00
_cell.angle_gamma   90.00
#
_symmetry.space_group_name_H-M   'P 1'
#
loop_
_entity.id
_entity.type
_entity.pdbx_description
1 polymer ?
#
loop_
_entity_poly.entity_id
_entity_poly.type
_entity_poly.pdbx_seq_one_letter_code
_entity_poly.pdbx_strand_id
1 'polypeptide(L)'
;MPLFSVAIVTLNEEENLPRTLASVAALVGDSREQVVVVDSGSTDRTVAIAREFGATVIERPWPGFAAQKNFAMAQCTGDWILSLDADEEVSPELQQQMRLVLASQPPTDAFYLKRRNLFLGRWMKYGGYYPDPKLRLFRRRTAKFETPLQFEERPVHEVIAFDGAAATLDFDLIHHAYPTLTNYLEHMDRYSSLGAQILVDKGRVSSSLATFLWHVFWVPRLGFLWNYVFRLGFLDGREGMLLHLYHATYTSWKYAKAWEKARRVSDGVSTPGRRG
;
A
#
# COMPACT_ATOMS: atom_id res chain seq x y z
N MET A 1 14.59 -1.66 -26.24
CA MET A 1 13.64 -2.05 -25.17
C MET A 1 12.47 -1.09 -25.24
N PRO A 2 11.24 -1.49 -24.88
CA PRO A 2 10.16 -0.52 -24.71
C PRO A 2 10.56 0.51 -23.66
N LEU A 3 10.10 1.76 -23.84
CA LEU A 3 10.38 2.83 -22.90
C LEU A 3 9.67 2.55 -21.59
N PHE A 4 10.38 2.67 -20.47
CA PHE A 4 9.90 2.28 -19.14
C PHE A 4 9.93 3.48 -18.19
N SER A 5 8.81 3.74 -17.53
CA SER A 5 8.72 4.79 -16.51
C SER A 5 8.36 4.21 -15.16
N VAL A 6 8.82 4.85 -14.10
CA VAL A 6 8.49 4.54 -12.71
C VAL A 6 7.77 5.73 -12.09
N ALA A 7 6.59 5.52 -11.51
CA ALA A 7 5.83 6.52 -10.78
C ALA A 7 5.89 6.23 -9.28
N ILE A 8 6.42 7.17 -8.51
CA ILE A 8 6.58 7.06 -7.04
C ILE A 8 5.87 8.23 -6.39
N VAL A 9 5.13 7.99 -5.32
CA VAL A 9 4.55 9.01 -4.44
C VAL A 9 5.25 9.00 -3.09
N THR A 10 5.55 10.18 -2.54
CA THR A 10 6.35 10.31 -1.31
C THR A 10 5.77 11.33 -0.34
N LEU A 11 6.05 11.10 0.96
CA LEU A 11 5.93 12.09 2.03
C LEU A 11 6.80 11.66 3.21
N ASN A 12 7.94 12.36 3.45
CA ASN A 12 8.90 12.09 4.53
C ASN A 12 9.43 10.64 4.50
N GLU A 13 10.10 10.29 3.40
CA GLU A 13 10.60 8.94 3.10
C GLU A 13 12.13 8.92 2.90
N GLU A 14 12.88 9.81 3.56
CA GLU A 14 14.35 9.93 3.41
C GLU A 14 15.09 8.62 3.74
N GLU A 15 14.51 7.77 4.61
CA GLU A 15 15.10 6.48 4.98
C GLU A 15 14.84 5.39 3.93
N ASN A 16 13.68 5.40 3.27
CA ASN A 16 13.24 4.34 2.35
C ASN A 16 13.54 4.67 0.88
N LEU A 17 13.32 5.92 0.48
CA LEU A 17 13.43 6.33 -0.92
C LEU A 17 14.78 6.00 -1.58
N PRO A 18 15.95 6.12 -0.92
CA PRO A 18 17.23 5.72 -1.51
C PRO A 18 17.26 4.27 -2.00
N ARG A 19 16.68 3.36 -1.22
CA ARG A 19 16.59 1.93 -1.54
C ARG A 19 15.65 1.68 -2.71
N THR A 20 14.49 2.31 -2.70
CA THR A 20 13.49 2.24 -3.78
C THR A 20 14.09 2.71 -5.10
N LEU A 21 14.75 3.89 -5.11
CA LEU A 21 15.41 4.45 -6.29
C LEU A 21 16.55 3.57 -6.78
N ALA A 22 17.41 3.06 -5.89
CA ALA A 22 18.47 2.12 -6.25
C ALA A 22 17.92 0.85 -6.92
N SER A 23 16.78 0.34 -6.44
CA SER A 23 16.15 -0.88 -6.96
C SER A 23 15.57 -0.70 -8.38
N VAL A 24 15.24 0.51 -8.79
CA VAL A 24 14.71 0.77 -10.15
C VAL A 24 15.79 1.31 -11.09
N ALA A 25 16.93 1.68 -10.57
CA ALA A 25 18.03 2.26 -11.33
C ALA A 25 18.41 1.45 -12.57
N ALA A 26 18.47 0.13 -12.43
CA ALA A 26 18.80 -0.78 -13.50
C ALA A 26 17.69 -0.91 -14.56
N LEU A 27 16.43 -0.64 -14.21
CA LEU A 27 15.30 -0.73 -15.14
C LEU A 27 15.26 0.47 -16.09
N VAL A 28 15.58 1.67 -15.60
CA VAL A 28 15.58 2.91 -16.39
C VAL A 28 16.94 3.21 -17.03
N GLY A 29 18.03 2.57 -16.59
CA GLY A 29 19.38 2.80 -17.13
C GLY A 29 19.83 4.25 -16.92
N ASP A 30 20.29 4.91 -17.99
CA ASP A 30 20.74 6.30 -17.96
C ASP A 30 19.59 7.30 -18.00
N SER A 31 18.36 6.85 -18.34
CA SER A 31 17.16 7.68 -18.42
C SER A 31 16.51 7.87 -17.06
N ARG A 32 17.25 8.47 -16.10
CA ARG A 32 16.79 8.69 -14.72
C ARG A 32 15.56 9.57 -14.61
N GLU A 33 15.38 10.48 -15.54
CA GLU A 33 14.21 11.35 -15.70
C GLU A 33 12.91 10.58 -15.93
N GLN A 34 12.99 9.30 -16.31
CA GLN A 34 11.84 8.40 -16.40
C GLN A 34 11.33 7.94 -15.04
N VAL A 35 12.05 8.20 -13.96
CA VAL A 35 11.56 8.03 -12.59
C VAL A 35 10.88 9.34 -12.18
N VAL A 36 9.56 9.31 -12.08
CA VAL A 36 8.74 10.45 -11.67
C VAL A 36 8.43 10.30 -10.18
N VAL A 37 8.88 11.26 -9.38
CA VAL A 37 8.63 11.32 -7.93
C VAL A 37 7.68 12.47 -7.65
N VAL A 38 6.49 12.18 -7.12
CA VAL A 38 5.52 13.21 -6.71
C VAL A 38 5.53 13.30 -5.19
N ASP A 39 6.05 14.41 -4.70
CA ASP A 39 6.20 14.70 -3.28
C ASP A 39 5.00 15.46 -2.71
N SER A 40 4.53 15.07 -1.53
CA SER A 40 3.34 15.62 -0.88
C SER A 40 3.64 16.69 0.16
N GLY A 41 4.84 17.32 0.09
CA GLY A 41 5.29 18.36 1.02
C GLY A 41 6.21 17.82 2.11
N SER A 42 7.18 16.98 1.75
CA SER A 42 8.21 16.47 2.67
C SER A 42 9.03 17.59 3.30
N THR A 43 9.34 17.41 4.58
CA THR A 43 10.15 18.35 5.38
C THR A 43 11.54 17.81 5.70
N ASP A 44 11.82 16.56 5.30
CA ASP A 44 13.10 15.86 5.42
C ASP A 44 13.89 15.94 4.09
N ARG A 45 14.91 15.08 3.93
CA ARG A 45 15.74 15.06 2.72
C ARG A 45 15.11 14.35 1.50
N THR A 46 13.85 13.88 1.58
CA THR A 46 13.19 13.10 0.51
C THR A 46 13.34 13.75 -0.87
N VAL A 47 13.00 15.03 -1.00
CA VAL A 47 13.06 15.77 -2.28
C VAL A 47 14.50 15.90 -2.77
N ALA A 48 15.46 16.17 -1.87
CA ALA A 48 16.87 16.27 -2.23
C ALA A 48 17.40 14.93 -2.78
N ILE A 49 17.10 13.82 -2.12
CA ILE A 49 17.48 12.47 -2.52
C ILE A 49 16.93 12.13 -3.92
N ALA A 50 15.67 12.43 -4.19
CA ALA A 50 15.07 12.19 -5.49
C ALA A 50 15.77 13.00 -6.61
N ARG A 51 16.11 14.27 -6.36
CA ARG A 51 16.82 15.13 -7.30
C ARG A 51 18.27 14.69 -7.52
N GLU A 52 18.98 14.29 -6.45
CA GLU A 52 20.34 13.74 -6.53
C GLU A 52 20.40 12.44 -7.36
N PHE A 53 19.35 11.63 -7.33
CA PHE A 53 19.22 10.45 -8.18
C PHE A 53 19.04 10.81 -9.66
N GLY A 54 18.55 11.99 -10.00
CA GLY A 54 18.22 12.45 -11.34
C GLY A 54 16.74 12.23 -11.73
N ALA A 55 15.86 11.96 -10.77
CA ALA A 55 14.42 11.78 -11.00
C ALA A 55 13.74 13.11 -11.39
N THR A 56 12.66 13.01 -12.14
CA THR A 56 11.71 14.12 -12.33
C THR A 56 10.89 14.30 -11.06
N VAL A 57 11.14 15.38 -10.31
CA VAL A 57 10.49 15.65 -9.02
C VAL A 57 9.41 16.72 -9.17
N ILE A 58 8.20 16.41 -8.71
CA ILE A 58 7.06 17.33 -8.71
C ILE A 58 6.51 17.42 -7.28
N GLU A 59 6.53 18.65 -6.73
CA GLU A 59 5.94 18.93 -5.43
C GLU A 59 4.47 19.29 -5.60
N ARG A 60 3.56 18.60 -4.90
CA ARG A 60 2.12 18.78 -5.02
C ARG A 60 1.43 18.53 -3.69
N PRO A 61 0.56 19.44 -3.20
CA PRO A 61 -0.23 19.19 -2.00
C PRO A 61 -1.01 17.88 -2.07
N TRP A 62 -1.14 17.20 -0.95
CA TRP A 62 -1.78 15.90 -0.85
C TRP A 62 -3.30 15.94 -1.13
N PRO A 63 -3.80 15.33 -2.22
CA PRO A 63 -5.22 15.28 -2.56
C PRO A 63 -5.91 13.96 -2.19
N GLY A 64 -5.17 12.96 -1.68
CA GLY A 64 -5.58 11.57 -1.48
C GLY A 64 -4.69 10.59 -2.25
N PHE A 65 -4.69 9.32 -1.84
CA PHE A 65 -3.79 8.29 -2.40
C PHE A 65 -4.01 8.08 -3.90
N ALA A 66 -5.25 7.79 -4.31
CA ALA A 66 -5.55 7.55 -5.72
C ALA A 66 -5.24 8.76 -6.61
N ALA A 67 -5.65 9.95 -6.18
CA ALA A 67 -5.41 11.18 -6.94
C ALA A 67 -3.92 11.52 -7.08
N GLN A 68 -3.09 11.23 -6.06
CA GLN A 68 -1.65 11.46 -6.12
C GLN A 68 -0.96 10.45 -7.03
N LYS A 69 -1.30 9.17 -6.93
CA LYS A 69 -0.77 8.11 -7.82
C LYS A 69 -1.18 8.33 -9.27
N ASN A 70 -2.44 8.67 -9.54
CA ASN A 70 -2.92 8.98 -10.88
C ASN A 70 -2.18 10.15 -11.50
N PHE A 71 -1.93 11.19 -10.70
CA PHE A 71 -1.15 12.34 -11.16
C PHE A 71 0.29 11.93 -11.51
N ALA A 72 0.97 11.14 -10.66
CA ALA A 72 2.33 10.66 -10.93
C ALA A 72 2.39 9.83 -12.22
N MET A 73 1.44 8.91 -12.41
CA MET A 73 1.35 8.10 -13.63
C MET A 73 1.09 8.93 -14.90
N ALA A 74 0.31 10.01 -14.80
CA ALA A 74 0.02 10.89 -15.92
C ALA A 74 1.28 11.65 -16.41
N GLN A 75 2.29 11.82 -15.56
CA GLN A 75 3.57 12.42 -15.93
C GLN A 75 4.53 11.43 -16.63
N CYS A 76 4.24 10.13 -16.56
CA CYS A 76 5.08 9.10 -17.18
C CYS A 76 4.93 9.09 -18.70
N THR A 77 6.06 8.97 -19.42
CA THR A 77 6.11 8.95 -20.88
C THR A 77 6.40 7.56 -21.46
N GLY A 78 6.85 6.62 -20.64
CA GLY A 78 7.18 5.27 -21.05
C GLY A 78 5.98 4.45 -21.56
N ASP A 79 6.24 3.43 -22.36
CA ASP A 79 5.21 2.48 -22.83
C ASP A 79 4.65 1.63 -21.69
N TRP A 80 5.50 1.38 -20.71
CA TRP A 80 5.17 0.67 -19.48
C TRP A 80 5.40 1.55 -18.26
N ILE A 81 4.49 1.47 -17.30
CA ILE A 81 4.56 2.19 -16.04
C ILE A 81 4.63 1.18 -14.90
N LEU A 82 5.63 1.36 -14.02
CA LEU A 82 5.70 0.72 -12.71
C LEU A 82 5.28 1.75 -11.66
N SER A 83 4.17 1.51 -10.98
CA SER A 83 3.73 2.34 -9.84
C SER A 83 4.25 1.74 -8.55
N LEU A 84 5.05 2.49 -7.79
CA LEU A 84 5.63 2.09 -6.51
C LEU A 84 5.25 3.05 -5.40
N ASP A 85 5.18 2.53 -4.19
CA ASP A 85 5.24 3.33 -2.97
C ASP A 85 6.73 3.55 -2.60
N ALA A 86 7.05 4.62 -1.88
CA ALA A 86 8.44 5.00 -1.59
C ALA A 86 9.19 4.01 -0.67
N ASP A 87 8.46 3.09 -0.04
CA ASP A 87 8.95 2.00 0.82
C ASP A 87 8.93 0.62 0.14
N GLU A 88 8.71 0.58 -1.19
CA GLU A 88 8.72 -0.64 -2.00
C GLU A 88 10.03 -0.77 -2.79
N GLU A 89 10.65 -1.95 -2.76
CA GLU A 89 11.91 -2.28 -3.41
C GLU A 89 11.71 -3.42 -4.41
N VAL A 90 12.14 -3.22 -5.65
CA VAL A 90 12.10 -4.26 -6.69
C VAL A 90 13.27 -5.22 -6.47
N SER A 91 13.00 -6.50 -6.17
CA SER A 91 14.08 -7.49 -6.00
C SER A 91 14.91 -7.65 -7.28
N PRO A 92 16.22 -8.04 -7.19
CA PRO A 92 17.04 -8.26 -8.36
C PRO A 92 16.45 -9.29 -9.34
N GLU A 93 15.83 -10.34 -8.82
CA GLU A 93 15.18 -11.38 -9.62
C GLU A 93 13.95 -10.83 -10.34
N LEU A 94 13.15 -9.99 -9.66
CA LEU A 94 11.99 -9.31 -10.26
C LEU A 94 12.44 -8.32 -11.36
N GLN A 95 13.51 -7.55 -11.12
CA GLN A 95 14.09 -6.68 -12.15
C GLN A 95 14.47 -7.46 -13.42
N GLN A 96 15.15 -8.61 -13.26
CA GLN A 96 15.54 -9.46 -14.37
C GLN A 96 14.32 -10.02 -15.10
N GLN A 97 13.32 -10.53 -14.37
CA GLN A 97 12.09 -11.05 -14.96
C GLN A 97 11.34 -9.96 -15.74
N MET A 98 11.18 -8.76 -15.15
CA MET A 98 10.54 -7.64 -15.83
C MET A 98 11.22 -7.30 -17.16
N ARG A 99 12.55 -7.22 -17.19
CA ARG A 99 13.29 -6.94 -18.42
C ARG A 99 13.03 -8.00 -19.50
N LEU A 100 13.07 -9.29 -19.14
CA LEU A 100 12.84 -10.38 -20.08
C LEU A 100 11.39 -10.37 -20.61
N VAL A 101 10.41 -10.20 -19.71
CA VAL A 101 9.00 -10.18 -20.07
C VAL A 101 8.69 -8.97 -20.97
N LEU A 102 9.17 -7.78 -20.64
CA LEU A 102 8.90 -6.59 -21.45
C LEU A 102 9.59 -6.64 -22.82
N ALA A 103 10.79 -7.25 -22.90
CA ALA A 103 11.48 -7.46 -24.17
C ALA A 103 10.73 -8.43 -25.11
N SER A 104 9.96 -9.38 -24.57
CA SER A 104 9.18 -10.35 -25.36
C SER A 104 7.86 -9.79 -25.92
N GLN A 105 7.54 -8.53 -25.66
CA GLN A 105 6.29 -7.89 -26.07
C GLN A 105 5.05 -8.73 -25.66
N PRO A 106 4.83 -8.94 -24.36
CA PRO A 106 3.81 -9.86 -23.87
C PRO A 106 2.40 -9.42 -24.33
N PRO A 107 1.49 -10.39 -24.60
CA PRO A 107 0.10 -10.07 -24.98
C PRO A 107 -0.72 -9.49 -23.83
N THR A 108 -0.18 -9.48 -22.64
CA THR A 108 -0.79 -8.99 -21.40
C THR A 108 -0.56 -7.49 -21.26
N ASP A 109 -1.58 -6.78 -20.78
CA ASP A 109 -1.52 -5.33 -20.59
C ASP A 109 -1.09 -4.93 -19.18
N ALA A 110 -1.14 -5.84 -18.22
CA ALA A 110 -0.78 -5.55 -16.83
C ALA A 110 -0.25 -6.78 -16.08
N PHE A 111 0.52 -6.54 -15.02
CA PHE A 111 1.08 -7.58 -14.18
C PHE A 111 0.86 -7.28 -12.69
N TYR A 112 0.42 -8.32 -11.99
CA TYR A 112 0.45 -8.37 -10.53
C TYR A 112 1.86 -8.73 -10.07
N LEU A 113 2.37 -7.99 -9.10
CA LEU A 113 3.61 -8.28 -8.39
C LEU A 113 3.25 -8.82 -7.00
N LYS A 114 3.87 -9.92 -6.60
CA LYS A 114 3.71 -10.49 -5.26
C LYS A 114 4.49 -9.63 -4.26
N ARG A 115 3.82 -9.11 -3.24
CA ARG A 115 4.46 -8.25 -2.26
C ARG A 115 4.89 -9.04 -1.03
N ARG A 116 6.19 -8.94 -0.72
CA ARG A 116 6.82 -9.50 0.47
C ARG A 116 6.82 -8.42 1.55
N ASN A 117 5.88 -8.50 2.48
CA ASN A 117 5.76 -7.51 3.54
C ASN A 117 6.76 -7.79 4.67
N LEU A 118 7.57 -6.78 5.04
CA LEU A 118 8.48 -6.85 6.18
C LEU A 118 7.82 -6.18 7.39
N PHE A 119 7.93 -6.84 8.52
CA PHE A 119 7.53 -6.33 9.84
C PHE A 119 8.71 -6.46 10.80
N LEU A 120 9.20 -5.36 11.35
CA LEU A 120 10.40 -5.30 12.19
C LEU A 120 11.62 -5.97 11.51
N GLY A 121 11.77 -5.76 10.20
CA GLY A 121 12.85 -6.33 9.40
C GLY A 121 12.67 -7.79 8.97
N ARG A 122 11.63 -8.49 9.45
CA ARG A 122 11.36 -9.89 9.10
C ARG A 122 10.28 -10.01 8.04
N TRP A 123 10.48 -10.88 7.05
CA TRP A 123 9.46 -11.24 6.08
C TRP A 123 8.31 -12.03 6.76
N MET A 124 7.10 -11.50 6.68
CA MET A 124 5.87 -12.17 7.11
C MET A 124 5.37 -13.08 6.01
N LYS A 125 5.70 -14.36 6.10
CA LYS A 125 5.41 -15.38 5.09
C LYS A 125 4.08 -16.07 5.33
N TYR A 126 3.69 -16.22 6.57
CA TYR A 126 2.53 -16.99 7.00
C TYR A 126 1.38 -16.10 7.50
N GLY A 127 0.37 -16.69 8.09
CA GLY A 127 -0.73 -15.94 8.68
C GLY A 127 -1.61 -15.18 7.67
N GLY A 128 -1.38 -15.40 6.35
CA GLY A 128 -2.14 -14.74 5.29
C GLY A 128 -1.55 -13.42 4.80
N TYR A 129 -0.31 -13.13 5.15
CA TYR A 129 0.40 -11.94 4.71
C TYR A 129 1.15 -12.13 3.38
N TYR A 130 1.31 -13.38 2.94
CA TYR A 130 1.92 -13.68 1.65
C TYR A 130 1.18 -14.84 0.95
N PRO A 131 1.07 -14.83 -0.40
CA PRO A 131 1.38 -13.69 -1.27
C PRO A 131 0.36 -12.56 -1.14
N ASP A 132 0.81 -11.32 -1.32
CA ASP A 132 -0.03 -10.11 -1.35
C ASP A 132 0.07 -9.46 -2.74
N PRO A 133 -0.66 -9.97 -3.77
CA PRO A 133 -0.52 -9.49 -5.14
C PRO A 133 -1.07 -8.08 -5.29
N LYS A 134 -0.27 -7.19 -5.90
CA LYS A 134 -0.67 -5.82 -6.26
C LYS A 134 -0.47 -5.61 -7.75
N LEU A 135 -1.45 -5.00 -8.41
CA LEU A 135 -1.32 -4.56 -9.79
C LEU A 135 -0.40 -3.33 -9.81
N ARG A 136 0.85 -3.50 -10.25
CA ARG A 136 1.88 -2.46 -10.16
C ARG A 136 2.54 -2.13 -11.48
N LEU A 137 2.58 -3.07 -12.44
CA LEU A 137 3.20 -2.89 -13.74
C LEU A 137 2.13 -2.98 -14.83
N PHE A 138 2.02 -1.97 -15.69
CA PHE A 138 0.99 -1.93 -16.74
C PHE A 138 1.39 -1.06 -17.93
N ARG A 139 0.81 -1.35 -19.09
CA ARG A 139 0.95 -0.51 -20.28
C ARG A 139 0.34 0.86 -20.04
N ARG A 140 1.05 1.91 -20.45
CA ARG A 140 0.53 3.29 -20.37
C ARG A 140 -0.70 3.50 -21.24
N ARG A 141 -0.73 2.86 -22.42
CA ARG A 141 -1.87 2.88 -23.35
C ARG A 141 -2.14 1.47 -23.84
N THR A 142 -3.39 1.12 -23.97
CA THR A 142 -3.83 -0.14 -24.55
C THR A 142 -4.84 0.13 -25.64
N ALA A 143 -5.18 -0.88 -26.44
CA ALA A 143 -6.24 -0.76 -27.44
C ALA A 143 -7.61 -0.39 -26.83
N LYS A 144 -7.82 -0.69 -25.53
CA LYS A 144 -9.04 -0.33 -24.81
C LYS A 144 -8.98 1.01 -24.08
N PHE A 145 -7.78 1.45 -23.67
CA PHE A 145 -7.59 2.63 -22.83
C PHE A 145 -6.57 3.57 -23.46
N GLU A 146 -7.01 4.75 -23.87
CA GLU A 146 -6.14 5.80 -24.40
C GLU A 146 -5.32 6.50 -23.31
N THR A 147 -5.80 6.43 -22.05
CA THR A 147 -5.15 6.97 -20.85
C THR A 147 -4.58 5.86 -19.99
N PRO A 148 -3.57 6.12 -19.15
CA PRO A 148 -3.10 5.15 -18.15
C PRO A 148 -4.25 4.63 -17.28
N LEU A 149 -4.11 3.38 -16.83
CA LEU A 149 -4.99 2.81 -15.81
C LEU A 149 -5.02 3.75 -14.59
N GLN A 150 -6.18 3.88 -13.96
CA GLN A 150 -6.36 4.79 -12.84
C GLN A 150 -6.62 4.05 -11.55
N PHE A 151 -6.03 4.54 -10.47
CA PHE A 151 -6.41 4.17 -9.12
C PHE A 151 -7.76 4.78 -8.77
N GLU A 152 -8.61 3.98 -8.18
CA GLU A 152 -9.86 4.44 -7.56
C GLU A 152 -9.66 4.55 -6.06
N GLU A 153 -10.10 5.67 -5.50
CA GLU A 153 -10.07 5.87 -4.05
C GLU A 153 -11.04 4.88 -3.38
N ARG A 154 -10.53 4.14 -2.41
CA ARG A 154 -11.36 3.33 -1.50
C ARG A 154 -11.04 3.72 -0.06
N PRO A 155 -11.98 3.56 0.86
CA PRO A 155 -11.84 4.11 2.21
C PRO A 155 -10.59 3.66 2.99
N VAL A 156 -9.99 2.52 2.65
CA VAL A 156 -8.80 1.99 3.34
C VAL A 156 -7.62 1.80 2.40
N HIS A 157 -7.88 1.50 1.12
CA HIS A 157 -6.85 1.25 0.10
C HIS A 157 -7.35 1.74 -1.25
N GLU A 158 -6.45 2.25 -2.07
CA GLU A 158 -6.71 2.47 -3.48
C GLU A 158 -6.59 1.14 -4.24
N VAL A 159 -7.35 0.99 -5.31
CA VAL A 159 -7.26 -0.14 -6.22
C VAL A 159 -7.24 0.35 -7.66
N ILE A 160 -6.60 -0.40 -8.55
CA ILE A 160 -6.72 -0.16 -9.99
C ILE A 160 -7.92 -0.99 -10.47
N ALA A 161 -8.93 -0.31 -11.03
CA ALA A 161 -9.99 -0.98 -11.78
C ALA A 161 -9.42 -1.41 -13.14
N PHE A 162 -9.34 -2.71 -13.37
CA PHE A 162 -8.80 -3.27 -14.60
C PHE A 162 -9.64 -4.46 -15.05
N ASP A 163 -10.15 -4.40 -16.27
CA ASP A 163 -10.94 -5.46 -16.90
C ASP A 163 -10.23 -6.15 -18.07
N GLY A 164 -8.92 -5.87 -18.23
CA GLY A 164 -8.06 -6.45 -19.25
C GLY A 164 -7.37 -7.73 -18.83
N ALA A 165 -6.50 -8.25 -19.72
CA ALA A 165 -5.68 -9.42 -19.44
C ALA A 165 -4.53 -9.04 -18.49
N ALA A 166 -4.50 -9.59 -17.28
CA ALA A 166 -3.41 -9.45 -16.33
C ALA A 166 -2.76 -10.80 -16.04
N ALA A 167 -1.44 -10.79 -15.87
CA ALA A 167 -0.66 -11.94 -15.42
C ALA A 167 0.01 -11.62 -14.07
N THR A 168 0.63 -12.62 -13.45
CA THR A 168 1.40 -12.44 -12.21
C THR A 168 2.87 -12.75 -12.51
N LEU A 169 3.79 -11.90 -12.06
CA LEU A 169 5.20 -12.19 -12.07
C LEU A 169 5.58 -13.07 -10.87
N ASP A 170 6.63 -13.90 -11.04
CA ASP A 170 6.97 -14.94 -10.06
C ASP A 170 7.75 -14.41 -8.87
N PHE A 171 8.55 -13.35 -9.07
CA PHE A 171 9.40 -12.77 -8.04
C PHE A 171 8.75 -11.61 -7.30
N ASP A 172 9.36 -11.22 -6.18
CA ASP A 172 8.72 -10.38 -5.19
C ASP A 172 9.11 -8.90 -5.28
N LEU A 173 8.12 -8.05 -5.01
CA LEU A 173 8.30 -6.67 -4.59
C LEU A 173 8.46 -6.67 -3.06
N ILE A 174 9.58 -6.15 -2.55
CA ILE A 174 9.85 -6.11 -1.11
C ILE A 174 9.25 -4.81 -0.55
N HIS A 175 8.42 -4.93 0.48
CA HIS A 175 7.73 -3.80 1.09
C HIS A 175 8.18 -3.63 2.54
N HIS A 176 8.88 -2.54 2.82
CA HIS A 176 9.42 -2.16 4.13
C HIS A 176 8.36 -1.47 4.99
N ALA A 177 7.19 -2.10 5.15
CA ALA A 177 5.97 -1.50 5.67
C ALA A 177 6.10 -0.94 7.09
N TYR A 178 6.77 -1.69 7.97
CA TYR A 178 6.78 -1.37 9.41
C TYR A 178 8.17 -1.65 10.00
N PRO A 179 9.11 -0.71 9.89
CA PRO A 179 10.45 -0.86 10.45
C PRO A 179 10.45 -0.87 11.98
N THR A 180 9.50 -0.18 12.61
CA THR A 180 9.36 -0.11 14.08
C THR A 180 7.96 -0.47 14.54
N LEU A 181 7.85 -0.88 15.79
CA LEU A 181 6.55 -1.14 16.41
C LEU A 181 5.72 0.15 16.55
N THR A 182 6.37 1.29 16.81
CA THR A 182 5.71 2.60 16.89
C THR A 182 5.02 2.95 15.58
N ASN A 183 5.72 2.86 14.44
CA ASN A 183 5.13 3.11 13.13
C ASN A 183 3.91 2.20 12.87
N TYR A 184 4.01 0.92 13.25
CA TYR A 184 2.90 0.00 13.10
C TYR A 184 1.68 0.41 13.95
N LEU A 185 1.89 0.74 15.22
CA LEU A 185 0.80 1.11 16.14
C LEU A 185 0.08 2.39 15.71
N GLU A 186 0.83 3.43 15.31
CA GLU A 186 0.28 4.68 14.78
C GLU A 186 -0.56 4.44 13.51
N HIS A 187 -0.04 3.58 12.61
CA HIS A 187 -0.75 3.19 11.40
C HIS A 187 -2.06 2.46 11.74
N MET A 188 -2.01 1.49 12.66
CA MET A 188 -3.18 0.73 13.10
C MET A 188 -4.21 1.61 13.81
N ASP A 189 -3.80 2.61 14.58
CA ASP A 189 -4.72 3.57 15.20
C ASP A 189 -5.49 4.37 14.12
N ARG A 190 -4.76 4.91 13.13
CA ARG A 190 -5.36 5.64 12.00
C ARG A 190 -6.32 4.76 11.21
N TYR A 191 -5.88 3.55 10.83
CA TYR A 191 -6.71 2.63 10.04
C TYR A 191 -7.93 2.10 10.81
N SER A 192 -7.81 1.87 12.12
CA SER A 192 -8.96 1.50 12.95
C SER A 192 -10.02 2.62 12.99
N SER A 193 -9.57 3.88 12.98
CA SER A 193 -10.47 5.05 12.94
C SER A 193 -11.18 5.20 11.60
N LEU A 194 -10.48 4.97 10.47
CA LEU A 194 -11.06 4.93 9.13
C LEU A 194 -12.05 3.76 8.99
N GLY A 195 -11.64 2.55 9.41
CA GLY A 195 -12.49 1.36 9.38
C GLY A 195 -13.74 1.52 10.25
N ALA A 196 -13.64 2.20 11.38
CA ALA A 196 -14.78 2.53 12.23
C ALA A 196 -15.78 3.46 11.53
N GLN A 197 -15.28 4.47 10.81
CA GLN A 197 -16.15 5.36 10.02
C GLN A 197 -16.92 4.58 8.96
N ILE A 198 -16.26 3.69 8.22
CA ILE A 198 -16.91 2.82 7.22
C ILE A 198 -18.02 1.96 7.85
N LEU A 199 -17.79 1.42 9.05
CA LEU A 199 -18.81 0.63 9.75
C LEU A 199 -20.02 1.48 10.12
N VAL A 200 -19.81 2.71 10.58
CA VAL A 200 -20.88 3.67 10.89
C VAL A 200 -21.67 4.03 9.64
N ASP A 201 -20.98 4.40 8.55
CA ASP A 201 -21.60 4.80 7.29
C ASP A 201 -22.46 3.67 6.67
N LYS A 202 -22.06 2.41 6.91
CA LYS A 202 -22.79 1.20 6.48
C LYS A 202 -23.86 0.74 7.47
N GLY A 203 -24.08 1.44 8.58
CA GLY A 203 -25.01 1.03 9.64
C GLY A 203 -24.62 -0.27 10.35
N ARG A 204 -23.35 -0.70 10.26
CA ARG A 204 -22.85 -1.95 10.85
C ARG A 204 -22.23 -1.72 12.23
N VAL A 205 -23.03 -1.18 13.12
CA VAL A 205 -22.63 -0.86 14.50
C VAL A 205 -23.32 -1.80 15.48
N SER A 206 -22.64 -2.12 16.57
CA SER A 206 -23.20 -2.97 17.62
C SER A 206 -24.35 -2.27 18.34
N SER A 207 -25.56 -2.84 18.25
CA SER A 207 -26.79 -2.28 18.84
C SER A 207 -27.12 -2.86 20.22
N SER A 208 -26.47 -3.94 20.64
CA SER A 208 -26.69 -4.60 21.93
C SER A 208 -25.37 -4.97 22.62
N LEU A 209 -25.40 -5.23 23.92
CA LEU A 209 -24.22 -5.71 24.65
C LEU A 209 -23.67 -7.02 24.07
N ALA A 210 -24.54 -7.94 23.66
CA ALA A 210 -24.12 -9.20 23.08
C ALA A 210 -23.36 -9.01 21.76
N THR A 211 -23.89 -8.18 20.84
CA THR A 211 -23.20 -7.85 19.58
C THR A 211 -21.93 -7.03 19.80
N PHE A 212 -21.91 -6.16 20.79
CA PHE A 212 -20.71 -5.43 21.19
C PHE A 212 -19.60 -6.40 21.66
N LEU A 213 -19.90 -7.28 22.62
CA LEU A 213 -18.95 -8.29 23.11
C LEU A 213 -18.49 -9.22 21.98
N TRP A 214 -19.40 -9.61 21.08
CA TRP A 214 -19.04 -10.41 19.91
C TRP A 214 -17.98 -9.72 19.05
N HIS A 215 -18.21 -8.49 18.63
CA HIS A 215 -17.33 -7.77 17.71
C HIS A 215 -16.03 -7.30 18.38
N VAL A 216 -16.09 -6.81 19.62
CA VAL A 216 -14.92 -6.23 20.29
C VAL A 216 -14.05 -7.31 20.93
N PHE A 217 -14.63 -8.44 21.35
CA PHE A 217 -13.93 -9.47 22.08
C PHE A 217 -13.72 -10.76 21.26
N TRP A 218 -14.78 -11.35 20.71
CA TRP A 218 -14.68 -12.66 20.06
C TRP A 218 -14.10 -12.59 18.65
N VAL A 219 -14.56 -11.68 17.80
CA VAL A 219 -14.07 -11.53 16.41
C VAL A 219 -12.55 -11.36 16.36
N PRO A 220 -11.93 -10.47 17.17
CA PRO A 220 -10.47 -10.33 17.19
C PRO A 220 -9.74 -11.61 17.60
N ARG A 221 -10.24 -12.31 18.63
CA ARG A 221 -9.63 -13.54 19.13
C ARG A 221 -9.71 -14.70 18.14
N LEU A 222 -10.87 -14.85 17.51
CA LEU A 222 -11.06 -15.84 16.46
C LEU A 222 -10.18 -15.54 15.25
N GLY A 223 -10.05 -14.26 14.89
CA GLY A 223 -9.14 -13.82 13.84
C GLY A 223 -7.67 -14.09 14.17
N PHE A 224 -7.25 -13.82 15.41
CA PHE A 224 -5.92 -14.18 15.89
C PHE A 224 -5.69 -15.70 15.80
N LEU A 225 -6.59 -16.51 16.37
CA LEU A 225 -6.49 -17.95 16.35
C LEU A 225 -6.40 -18.50 14.92
N TRP A 226 -7.26 -18.00 14.04
CA TRP A 226 -7.27 -18.39 12.64
C TRP A 226 -5.94 -18.08 11.94
N ASN A 227 -5.47 -16.84 12.02
CA ASN A 227 -4.26 -16.42 11.31
C ASN A 227 -2.98 -16.97 11.97
N TYR A 228 -2.89 -16.91 13.29
CA TYR A 228 -1.68 -17.32 14.00
C TYR A 228 -1.51 -18.84 14.05
N VAL A 229 -2.61 -19.59 14.32
CA VAL A 229 -2.54 -21.05 14.46
C VAL A 229 -2.85 -21.74 13.11
N PHE A 230 -4.05 -21.56 12.58
CA PHE A 230 -4.49 -22.34 11.41
C PHE A 230 -3.83 -21.92 10.10
N ARG A 231 -3.42 -20.67 9.96
CA ARG A 231 -2.63 -20.17 8.82
C ARG A 231 -1.13 -20.12 9.12
N LEU A 232 -0.69 -20.79 10.17
CA LEU A 232 0.71 -21.00 10.55
C LEU A 232 1.50 -19.72 10.85
N GLY A 233 0.84 -18.63 11.26
CA GLY A 233 1.51 -17.35 11.57
C GLY A 233 2.57 -17.46 12.67
N PHE A 234 2.51 -18.51 13.52
CA PHE A 234 3.52 -18.81 14.54
C PHE A 234 4.90 -19.17 13.93
N LEU A 235 4.94 -19.61 12.67
CA LEU A 235 6.21 -19.89 11.98
C LEU A 235 7.00 -18.62 11.64
N ASP A 236 6.37 -17.45 11.67
CA ASP A 236 7.05 -16.16 11.52
C ASP A 236 7.70 -15.68 12.83
N GLY A 237 7.78 -16.54 13.84
CA GLY A 237 8.53 -16.30 15.08
C GLY A 237 7.89 -15.24 15.98
N ARG A 238 8.73 -14.48 16.70
CA ARG A 238 8.28 -13.42 17.62
C ARG A 238 7.57 -12.29 16.90
N GLU A 239 8.05 -11.93 15.74
CA GLU A 239 7.48 -10.89 14.88
C GLU A 239 6.08 -11.30 14.41
N GLY A 240 5.89 -12.57 14.01
CA GLY A 240 4.58 -13.13 13.69
C GLY A 240 3.61 -13.07 14.86
N MET A 241 4.07 -13.40 16.08
CA MET A 241 3.25 -13.29 17.30
C MET A 241 2.80 -11.85 17.54
N LEU A 242 3.73 -10.88 17.49
CA LEU A 242 3.43 -9.47 17.69
C LEU A 242 2.46 -8.95 16.63
N LEU A 243 2.73 -9.24 15.36
CA LEU A 243 1.89 -8.81 14.24
C LEU A 243 0.45 -9.28 14.40
N HIS A 244 0.23 -10.57 14.65
CA HIS A 244 -1.12 -11.13 14.79
C HIS A 244 -1.83 -10.65 16.06
N LEU A 245 -1.10 -10.49 17.18
CA LEU A 245 -1.64 -9.95 18.42
C LEU A 245 -2.14 -8.51 18.24
N TYR A 246 -1.29 -7.65 17.68
CA TYR A 246 -1.66 -6.24 17.46
C TYR A 246 -2.68 -6.06 16.35
N HIS A 247 -2.70 -6.92 15.34
CA HIS A 247 -3.77 -6.91 14.34
C HIS A 247 -5.13 -7.31 14.93
N ALA A 248 -5.15 -8.26 15.88
CA ALA A 248 -6.37 -8.56 16.63
C ALA A 248 -6.81 -7.36 17.48
N THR A 249 -5.86 -6.67 18.14
CA THR A 249 -6.11 -5.45 18.89
C THR A 249 -6.66 -4.34 17.98
N TYR A 250 -6.07 -4.11 16.81
CA TYR A 250 -6.60 -3.21 15.78
C TYR A 250 -8.05 -3.53 15.41
N THR A 251 -8.37 -4.82 15.24
CA THR A 251 -9.73 -5.25 14.93
C THR A 251 -10.70 -4.90 16.06
N SER A 252 -10.30 -5.09 17.32
CA SER A 252 -11.05 -4.67 18.50
C SER A 252 -11.29 -3.15 18.51
N TRP A 253 -10.23 -2.35 18.33
CA TRP A 253 -10.32 -0.89 18.28
C TRP A 253 -11.29 -0.40 17.21
N LYS A 254 -11.26 -0.98 16.02
CA LYS A 254 -12.16 -0.63 14.91
C LYS A 254 -13.63 -0.73 15.33
N TYR A 255 -14.02 -1.83 15.95
CA TYR A 255 -15.41 -2.01 16.40
C TYR A 255 -15.78 -1.17 17.61
N ALA A 256 -14.85 -1.00 18.55
CA ALA A 256 -15.06 -0.13 19.71
C ALA A 256 -15.23 1.35 19.30
N LYS A 257 -14.36 1.83 18.40
CA LYS A 257 -14.46 3.20 17.84
C LYS A 257 -15.74 3.40 17.02
N ALA A 258 -16.20 2.38 16.29
CA ALA A 258 -17.46 2.44 15.55
C ALA A 258 -18.66 2.59 16.51
N TRP A 259 -18.69 1.81 17.57
CA TRP A 259 -19.72 1.92 18.62
C TRP A 259 -19.69 3.29 19.31
N GLU A 260 -18.52 3.77 19.70
CA GLU A 260 -18.34 5.09 20.32
C GLU A 260 -18.89 6.21 19.43
N LYS A 261 -18.51 6.20 18.13
CA LYS A 261 -18.97 7.21 17.16
C LYS A 261 -20.48 7.21 16.99
N ALA A 262 -21.09 6.02 16.84
CA ALA A 262 -22.54 5.90 16.68
C ALA A 262 -23.29 6.40 17.92
N ARG A 263 -22.79 6.13 19.12
CA ARG A 263 -23.36 6.64 20.38
C ARG A 263 -23.30 8.15 20.46
N ARG A 264 -22.18 8.78 20.10
CA ARG A 264 -22.05 10.24 20.10
C ARG A 264 -23.04 10.91 19.16
N VAL A 265 -23.31 10.31 18.01
CA VAL A 265 -24.33 10.80 17.07
C VAL A 265 -25.72 10.69 17.66
N SER A 266 -26.07 9.59 18.36
CA SER A 266 -27.36 9.40 19.03
C SER A 266 -27.56 10.37 20.20
N ASP A 267 -26.47 10.69 20.92
CA ASP A 267 -26.51 11.57 22.10
C ASP A 267 -26.44 13.09 21.74
N GLY A 268 -26.43 13.42 20.44
CA GLY A 268 -26.41 14.81 19.94
C GLY A 268 -25.09 15.56 20.18
N VAL A 269 -24.02 14.84 20.53
CA VAL A 269 -22.69 15.43 20.77
C VAL A 269 -21.98 15.58 19.46
N SER A 270 -21.90 16.80 18.91
CA SER A 270 -21.10 17.10 17.71
C SER A 270 -19.63 16.79 17.96
N THR A 271 -19.01 16.09 17.00
CA THR A 271 -17.57 15.78 16.99
C THR A 271 -16.77 17.08 17.02
N PRO A 272 -15.80 17.29 17.95
CA PRO A 272 -14.91 18.43 17.85
C PRO A 272 -14.16 18.34 16.52
N GLY A 273 -14.31 19.37 15.68
CA GLY A 273 -13.57 19.50 14.42
C GLY A 273 -12.07 19.35 14.72
N ARG A 274 -11.37 18.53 13.93
CA ARG A 274 -9.88 18.52 13.89
C ARG A 274 -9.43 19.97 13.66
N ARG A 275 -8.78 20.55 14.66
CA ARG A 275 -7.93 21.72 14.43
C ARG A 275 -6.72 21.20 13.64
N GLY A 276 -6.38 21.92 12.58
CA GLY A 276 -5.47 21.66 11.52
C GLY A 276 -4.05 21.21 11.86
#